data_5b76c132742e0a2698ac0714f99f5355
#
_entry.id   5b76c132742e0a2698ac0714f99f5355
#
_cell.length_a   1.000
_cell.length_b   1.000
_cell.length_c   1.000
_cell.angle_alpha   90.00
_cell.angle_beta   90.00
_cell.angle_gamma   90.00
#
_symmetry.space_group_name_H-M   'P 1'
#
loop_
_entity.id
_entity.type
_entity.pdbx_description
1 polymer ?
#
loop_
_entity_poly.entity_id
_entity_poly.type
_entity_poly.pdbx_seq_one_letter_code
_entity_poly.pdbx_strand_id
1 'polypeptide(L)'
;MVASGYLTELFSLDNRVAVVTGGSSGIGRGIAEALARAGARVVIVARGESVRVTVADELVAEGHGAAWVGGDLSTRDGTRETAERVAEVFGEPDILVNSAGVNLRPPMGDLGDDVWDATMAVNLEAPFLLGRRFVPGMAERGFGRIIHVSSQQAHRAFARSGAYGVSKGALESLARSQAEAWSPHGVTCNVLVPGFVPTPLNARMASDPEQVSALADRTLVGRNGLPEDFAGAAVFLAGRASAYVTGQTLFVDGGFSVH
;
A
#
# COMPACT_ATOMS: atom_id res chain seq x y z
N MET A 1 20.61 -25.20 -12.00
CA MET A 1 19.76 -24.47 -12.98
C MET A 1 18.24 -24.71 -12.80
N VAL A 2 17.79 -25.77 -12.11
CA VAL A 2 16.36 -26.06 -11.86
C VAL A 2 15.72 -25.09 -10.83
N ALA A 3 16.49 -24.56 -9.87
CA ALA A 3 15.98 -23.66 -8.84
C ALA A 3 15.58 -22.27 -9.34
N SER A 4 16.21 -21.75 -10.41
CA SER A 4 15.87 -20.41 -10.92
C SER A 4 14.49 -20.36 -11.61
N GLY A 5 14.10 -21.41 -12.31
CA GLY A 5 12.80 -21.50 -12.97
C GLY A 5 11.63 -21.55 -11.99
N TYR A 6 11.75 -22.34 -10.93
CA TYR A 6 10.73 -22.48 -9.89
C TYR A 6 10.49 -21.17 -9.12
N LEU A 7 11.55 -20.49 -8.69
CA LEU A 7 11.43 -19.21 -7.99
C LEU A 7 10.86 -18.12 -8.91
N THR A 8 11.28 -18.11 -10.17
CA THR A 8 10.72 -17.18 -11.17
C THR A 8 9.22 -17.41 -11.34
N GLU A 9 8.77 -18.65 -11.45
CA GLU A 9 7.33 -18.95 -11.57
C GLU A 9 6.52 -18.45 -10.37
N LEU A 10 7.07 -18.52 -9.15
CA LEU A 10 6.40 -18.09 -7.94
C LEU A 10 6.36 -16.58 -7.75
N PHE A 11 7.45 -15.88 -8.09
CA PHE A 11 7.65 -14.48 -7.73
C PHE A 11 7.69 -13.52 -8.92
N SER A 12 7.76 -14.01 -10.16
CA SER A 12 7.64 -13.13 -11.34
C SER A 12 6.26 -12.50 -11.42
N LEU A 13 6.25 -11.22 -11.75
CA LEU A 13 5.06 -10.43 -12.04
C LEU A 13 5.00 -10.06 -13.53
N ASP A 14 5.70 -10.80 -14.39
CA ASP A 14 5.68 -10.59 -15.83
C ASP A 14 4.26 -10.58 -16.38
N ASN A 15 3.97 -9.65 -17.27
CA ASN A 15 2.66 -9.41 -17.88
C ASN A 15 1.57 -8.99 -16.88
N ARG A 16 1.90 -8.61 -15.64
CA ARG A 16 0.95 -8.06 -14.69
C ARG A 16 0.95 -6.53 -14.71
N VAL A 17 -0.22 -5.97 -14.47
CA VAL A 17 -0.40 -4.53 -14.27
C VAL A 17 -0.65 -4.29 -12.78
N ALA A 18 0.19 -3.48 -12.17
CA ALA A 18 0.07 -3.10 -10.76
C ALA A 18 -0.24 -1.60 -10.63
N VAL A 19 -1.16 -1.29 -9.74
CA VAL A 19 -1.45 0.09 -9.33
C VAL A 19 -1.00 0.29 -7.90
N VAL A 20 -0.21 1.35 -7.65
CA VAL A 20 0.26 1.69 -6.31
C VAL A 20 -0.16 3.11 -5.98
N THR A 21 -1.16 3.25 -5.12
CA THR A 21 -1.55 4.57 -4.59
C THR A 21 -0.54 5.03 -3.54
N GLY A 22 -0.17 6.31 -3.57
CA GLY A 22 0.90 6.83 -2.72
C GLY A 22 2.30 6.30 -3.11
N GLY A 23 2.46 5.79 -4.32
CA GLY A 23 3.70 5.18 -4.81
C GLY A 23 4.84 6.14 -5.14
N SER A 24 4.67 7.43 -4.88
CA SER A 24 5.68 8.46 -5.15
C SER A 24 6.69 8.67 -4.01
N SER A 25 6.44 8.11 -2.83
CA SER A 25 7.32 8.30 -1.66
C SER A 25 7.17 7.18 -0.63
N GLY A 26 8.12 7.08 0.27
CA GLY A 26 8.09 6.19 1.43
C GLY A 26 7.81 4.73 1.07
N ILE A 27 6.98 4.06 1.86
CA ILE A 27 6.66 2.64 1.70
C ILE A 27 6.03 2.35 0.33
N GLY A 28 5.10 3.21 -0.12
CA GLY A 28 4.46 3.05 -1.43
C GLY A 28 5.46 3.08 -2.58
N ARG A 29 6.49 3.95 -2.51
CA ARG A 29 7.59 3.98 -3.48
C ARG A 29 8.39 2.69 -3.45
N GLY A 30 8.84 2.24 -2.28
CA GLY A 30 9.58 0.98 -2.16
C GLY A 30 8.81 -0.22 -2.71
N ILE A 31 7.49 -0.26 -2.49
CA ILE A 31 6.62 -1.30 -3.06
C ILE A 31 6.52 -1.15 -4.59
N ALA A 32 6.30 0.05 -5.12
CA ALA A 32 6.19 0.28 -6.56
C ALA A 32 7.47 -0.15 -7.31
N GLU A 33 8.64 0.23 -6.78
CA GLU A 33 9.94 -0.18 -7.31
C GLU A 33 10.13 -1.70 -7.27
N ALA A 34 9.76 -2.34 -6.17
CA ALA A 34 9.87 -3.79 -6.03
C ALA A 34 8.98 -4.55 -7.04
N LEU A 35 7.73 -4.11 -7.22
CA LEU A 35 6.82 -4.72 -8.18
C LEU A 35 7.29 -4.53 -9.63
N ALA A 36 7.83 -3.35 -9.97
CA ALA A 36 8.40 -3.08 -11.28
C ALA A 36 9.62 -3.97 -11.57
N ARG A 37 10.55 -4.07 -10.61
CA ARG A 37 11.74 -4.94 -10.74
C ARG A 37 11.40 -6.43 -10.75
N ALA A 38 10.23 -6.82 -10.22
CA ALA A 38 9.70 -8.18 -10.32
C ALA A 38 8.97 -8.46 -11.65
N GLY A 39 8.90 -7.48 -12.58
CA GLY A 39 8.36 -7.63 -13.93
C GLY A 39 6.98 -7.01 -14.17
N ALA A 40 6.34 -6.42 -13.16
CA ALA A 40 5.06 -5.75 -13.38
C ALA A 40 5.19 -4.42 -14.13
N ARG A 41 4.17 -4.08 -14.92
CA ARG A 41 3.97 -2.70 -15.38
C ARG A 41 3.25 -1.94 -14.26
N VAL A 42 3.87 -0.88 -13.75
CA VAL A 42 3.39 -0.20 -12.54
C VAL A 42 2.81 1.17 -12.85
N VAL A 43 1.57 1.40 -12.45
CA VAL A 43 0.95 2.73 -12.45
C VAL A 43 1.04 3.31 -11.05
N ILE A 44 1.79 4.39 -10.92
CA ILE A 44 1.98 5.13 -9.66
C ILE A 44 0.91 6.22 -9.57
N VAL A 45 0.08 6.15 -8.55
CA VAL A 45 -0.93 7.19 -8.28
C VAL A 45 -0.45 8.08 -7.14
N ALA A 46 -0.34 9.38 -7.42
CA ALA A 46 0.04 10.40 -6.43
C ALA A 46 -0.55 11.77 -6.78
N ARG A 47 -0.63 12.66 -5.77
CA ARG A 47 -1.04 14.05 -5.95
C ARG A 47 0.15 14.90 -6.43
N GLY A 48 -0.13 15.92 -7.24
CA GLY A 48 0.79 16.99 -7.61
C GLY A 48 1.75 16.68 -8.76
N GLU A 49 1.97 17.70 -9.58
CA GLU A 49 2.83 17.59 -10.77
C GLU A 49 4.33 17.56 -10.45
N SER A 50 4.76 18.17 -9.34
CA SER A 50 6.16 18.21 -8.94
C SER A 50 6.74 16.84 -8.52
N VAL A 51 5.88 15.87 -8.23
CA VAL A 51 6.26 14.48 -7.90
C VAL A 51 6.29 13.59 -9.16
N ARG A 52 5.84 14.16 -10.29
CA ARG A 52 5.60 13.54 -11.59
C ARG A 52 6.82 12.83 -12.15
N VAL A 53 8.00 13.44 -11.96
CA VAL A 53 9.16 13.17 -12.83
C VAL A 53 10.09 12.12 -12.25
N THR A 54 10.01 11.75 -10.95
CA THR A 54 11.13 11.03 -10.35
C THR A 54 10.98 9.50 -10.37
N VAL A 55 9.91 8.95 -9.81
CA VAL A 55 9.88 7.49 -9.61
C VAL A 55 9.52 6.72 -10.89
N ALA A 56 8.50 7.18 -11.63
CA ALA A 56 8.12 6.49 -12.88
C ALA A 56 9.22 6.62 -13.95
N ASP A 57 9.82 7.82 -14.09
CA ASP A 57 10.88 8.05 -15.06
C ASP A 57 12.18 7.33 -14.69
N GLU A 58 12.53 7.26 -13.40
CA GLU A 58 13.64 6.45 -12.91
C GLU A 58 13.47 4.97 -13.27
N LEU A 59 12.27 4.40 -13.02
CA LEU A 59 11.97 3.02 -13.36
C LEU A 59 11.99 2.77 -14.88
N VAL A 60 11.49 3.72 -15.68
CA VAL A 60 11.57 3.64 -17.15
C VAL A 60 13.02 3.70 -17.62
N ALA A 61 13.85 4.56 -17.03
CA ALA A 61 15.27 4.63 -17.33
C ALA A 61 16.03 3.35 -16.95
N GLU A 62 15.58 2.62 -15.93
CA GLU A 62 16.07 1.28 -15.57
C GLU A 62 15.54 0.17 -16.51
N GLY A 63 14.65 0.48 -17.45
CA GLY A 63 14.07 -0.48 -18.40
C GLY A 63 12.79 -1.15 -17.95
N HIS A 64 12.14 -0.65 -16.87
CA HIS A 64 10.88 -1.18 -16.37
C HIS A 64 9.67 -0.45 -16.97
N GLY A 65 8.54 -1.14 -17.07
CA GLY A 65 7.27 -0.53 -17.43
C GLY A 65 6.70 0.25 -16.25
N ALA A 66 6.75 1.57 -16.31
CA ALA A 66 6.18 2.41 -15.27
C ALA A 66 5.51 3.66 -15.86
N ALA A 67 4.46 4.13 -15.20
CA ALA A 67 3.78 5.37 -15.53
C ALA A 67 3.23 6.04 -14.28
N TRP A 68 2.98 7.33 -14.39
CA TRP A 68 2.36 8.12 -13.33
C TRP A 68 0.96 8.59 -13.73
N VAL A 69 0.04 8.55 -12.78
CA VAL A 69 -1.29 9.14 -12.88
C VAL A 69 -1.51 10.09 -11.70
N GLY A 70 -1.70 11.38 -12.00
CA GLY A 70 -2.12 12.35 -10.99
C GLY A 70 -3.54 12.06 -10.55
N GLY A 71 -3.80 11.96 -9.25
CA GLY A 71 -5.13 11.67 -8.75
C GLY A 71 -5.38 12.24 -7.37
N ASP A 72 -6.57 12.80 -7.16
CA ASP A 72 -7.04 13.20 -5.84
C ASP A 72 -7.95 12.13 -5.26
N LEU A 73 -7.45 11.45 -4.24
CA LEU A 73 -8.18 10.40 -3.52
C LEU A 73 -8.94 10.93 -2.30
N SER A 74 -9.00 12.25 -2.11
CA SER A 74 -9.73 12.86 -0.99
C SER A 74 -11.23 13.01 -1.25
N THR A 75 -11.68 12.77 -2.49
CA THR A 75 -13.08 12.80 -2.88
C THR A 75 -13.49 11.54 -3.64
N ARG A 76 -14.78 11.20 -3.57
CA ARG A 76 -15.32 10.05 -4.31
C ARG A 76 -15.15 10.19 -5.82
N ASP A 77 -15.41 11.37 -6.34
CA ASP A 77 -15.36 11.62 -7.78
C ASP A 77 -13.91 11.65 -8.26
N GLY A 78 -13.00 12.32 -7.55
CA GLY A 78 -11.57 12.27 -7.85
C GLY A 78 -10.99 10.86 -7.80
N THR A 79 -11.47 10.01 -6.86
CA THR A 79 -11.07 8.59 -6.81
C THR A 79 -11.58 7.81 -8.02
N ARG A 80 -12.84 8.04 -8.45
CA ARG A 80 -13.40 7.39 -9.64
C ARG A 80 -12.69 7.82 -10.91
N GLU A 81 -12.50 9.11 -11.12
CA GLU A 81 -11.75 9.65 -12.26
C GLU A 81 -10.32 9.11 -12.32
N THR A 82 -9.66 9.03 -11.15
CA THR A 82 -8.33 8.45 -11.04
C THR A 82 -8.32 6.99 -11.47
N ALA A 83 -9.32 6.20 -11.06
CA ALA A 83 -9.41 4.80 -11.42
C ALA A 83 -9.57 4.59 -12.94
N GLU A 84 -10.40 5.39 -13.62
CA GLU A 84 -10.54 5.29 -15.08
C GLU A 84 -9.23 5.65 -15.78
N ARG A 85 -8.58 6.74 -15.41
CA ARG A 85 -7.30 7.15 -15.99
C ARG A 85 -6.18 6.12 -15.76
N VAL A 86 -6.21 5.41 -14.64
CA VAL A 86 -5.28 4.31 -14.36
C VAL A 86 -5.47 3.17 -15.35
N ALA A 87 -6.72 2.77 -15.64
CA ALA A 87 -7.01 1.69 -16.58
C ALA A 87 -6.61 2.02 -18.02
N GLU A 88 -6.57 3.30 -18.41
CA GLU A 88 -6.16 3.75 -19.74
C GLU A 88 -4.64 3.58 -20.01
N VAL A 89 -3.81 3.48 -18.96
CA VAL A 89 -2.33 3.48 -19.11
C VAL A 89 -1.81 2.14 -19.63
N PHE A 90 -2.08 1.06 -18.91
CA PHE A 90 -1.59 -0.29 -19.25
C PHE A 90 -2.71 -1.33 -19.32
N GLY A 91 -3.97 -0.89 -19.30
CA GLY A 91 -5.15 -1.74 -19.19
C GLY A 91 -5.55 -2.01 -17.75
N GLU A 92 -6.54 -2.89 -17.57
CA GLU A 92 -7.11 -3.22 -16.28
C GLU A 92 -6.06 -3.86 -15.35
N PRO A 93 -5.93 -3.38 -14.10
CA PRO A 93 -4.92 -3.86 -13.19
C PRO A 93 -5.20 -5.29 -12.69
N ASP A 94 -4.13 -6.02 -12.41
CA ASP A 94 -4.13 -7.33 -11.74
C ASP A 94 -3.78 -7.20 -10.25
N ILE A 95 -3.08 -6.13 -9.89
CA ILE A 95 -2.57 -5.88 -8.54
C ILE A 95 -2.96 -4.47 -8.12
N LEU A 96 -3.62 -4.34 -6.97
CA LEU A 96 -3.98 -3.06 -6.36
C LEU A 96 -3.30 -2.91 -5.01
N VAL A 97 -2.37 -1.96 -4.90
CA VAL A 97 -1.72 -1.60 -3.64
C VAL A 97 -2.27 -0.27 -3.12
N ASN A 98 -3.00 -0.31 -2.03
CA ASN A 98 -3.52 0.87 -1.33
C ASN A 98 -2.53 1.32 -0.25
N SER A 99 -1.59 2.20 -0.64
CA SER A 99 -0.58 2.78 0.26
C SER A 99 -0.73 4.29 0.46
N ALA A 100 -1.61 4.96 -0.30
CA ALA A 100 -1.95 6.35 -0.04
C ALA A 100 -2.57 6.51 1.34
N GLY A 101 -2.23 7.60 2.02
CA GLY A 101 -2.80 7.90 3.32
C GLY A 101 -2.51 9.32 3.79
N VAL A 102 -3.31 9.77 4.73
CA VAL A 102 -3.08 10.99 5.51
C VAL A 102 -3.01 10.62 7.00
N ASN A 103 -2.17 11.31 7.75
CA ASN A 103 -1.95 11.06 9.18
C ASN A 103 -2.08 12.38 9.95
N LEU A 104 -3.31 12.89 10.02
CA LEU A 104 -3.67 14.06 10.79
C LEU A 104 -3.84 13.64 12.25
N ARG A 105 -3.21 14.36 13.17
CA ARG A 105 -3.06 13.91 14.57
C ARG A 105 -3.38 15.01 15.59
N PRO A 106 -4.60 15.56 15.61
CA PRO A 106 -5.01 16.43 16.69
C PRO A 106 -5.15 15.63 18.01
N PRO A 107 -5.16 16.28 19.18
CA PRO A 107 -5.64 15.66 20.41
C PRO A 107 -7.07 15.11 20.20
N MET A 108 -7.45 14.05 20.90
CA MET A 108 -8.76 13.42 20.71
C MET A 108 -9.93 14.37 21.00
N GLY A 109 -9.76 15.27 21.97
CA GLY A 109 -10.78 16.29 22.32
C GLY A 109 -10.95 17.40 21.26
N ASP A 110 -9.95 17.56 20.38
CA ASP A 110 -9.92 18.58 19.31
C ASP A 110 -10.14 17.94 17.93
N LEU A 111 -10.54 16.68 17.87
CA LEU A 111 -10.79 15.98 16.63
C LEU A 111 -12.10 16.46 16.01
N GLY A 112 -12.02 17.36 15.04
CA GLY A 112 -13.17 17.89 14.29
C GLY A 112 -13.61 16.96 13.15
N ASP A 113 -14.82 17.22 12.65
CA ASP A 113 -15.42 16.46 11.55
C ASP A 113 -14.58 16.55 10.28
N ASP A 114 -13.99 17.71 9.99
CA ASP A 114 -13.12 17.94 8.85
C ASP A 114 -11.88 17.01 8.81
N VAL A 115 -11.24 16.83 9.97
CA VAL A 115 -10.09 15.93 10.11
C VAL A 115 -10.53 14.46 10.01
N TRP A 116 -11.68 14.14 10.60
CA TRP A 116 -12.28 12.82 10.51
C TRP A 116 -12.60 12.47 9.05
N ASP A 117 -13.37 13.32 8.37
CA ASP A 117 -13.81 13.10 7.00
C ASP A 117 -12.62 13.01 6.03
N ALA A 118 -11.65 13.92 6.11
CA ALA A 118 -10.45 13.88 5.30
C ALA A 118 -9.64 12.58 5.52
N THR A 119 -9.58 12.10 6.76
CA THR A 119 -8.86 10.86 7.08
C THR A 119 -9.59 9.65 6.52
N MET A 120 -10.89 9.55 6.73
CA MET A 120 -11.70 8.43 6.24
C MET A 120 -11.78 8.39 4.72
N ALA A 121 -11.89 9.54 4.06
CA ALA A 121 -11.94 9.63 2.61
C ALA A 121 -10.70 8.98 1.95
N VAL A 122 -9.50 9.36 2.39
CA VAL A 122 -8.26 8.87 1.78
C VAL A 122 -7.89 7.46 2.27
N ASN A 123 -8.00 7.21 3.59
CA ASN A 123 -7.44 5.99 4.18
C ASN A 123 -8.37 4.78 4.07
N LEU A 124 -9.67 4.98 3.88
CA LEU A 124 -10.67 3.91 3.86
C LEU A 124 -11.56 3.95 2.62
N GLU A 125 -12.18 5.09 2.33
CA GLU A 125 -13.15 5.17 1.25
C GLU A 125 -12.50 5.01 -0.12
N ALA A 126 -11.37 5.66 -0.37
CA ALA A 126 -10.63 5.51 -1.62
C ALA A 126 -10.20 4.04 -1.89
N PRO A 127 -9.58 3.29 -0.94
CA PRO A 127 -9.36 1.85 -1.07
C PRO A 127 -10.60 1.04 -1.40
N PHE A 128 -11.74 1.36 -0.78
CA PHE A 128 -13.02 0.72 -1.08
C PHE A 128 -13.47 1.00 -2.53
N LEU A 129 -13.43 2.25 -2.97
CA LEU A 129 -13.87 2.66 -4.32
C LEU A 129 -12.98 2.06 -5.41
N LEU A 130 -11.66 2.07 -5.21
CA LEU A 130 -10.70 1.44 -6.13
C LEU A 130 -10.92 -0.07 -6.22
N GLY A 131 -11.12 -0.74 -5.07
CA GLY A 131 -11.47 -2.16 -5.04
C GLY A 131 -12.77 -2.43 -5.79
N ARG A 132 -13.82 -1.65 -5.52
CA ARG A 132 -15.11 -1.78 -6.21
C ARG A 132 -15.00 -1.61 -7.73
N ARG A 133 -14.05 -0.77 -8.21
CA ARG A 133 -13.84 -0.56 -9.64
C ARG A 133 -13.03 -1.67 -10.31
N PHE A 134 -11.97 -2.14 -9.68
CA PHE A 134 -11.02 -3.04 -10.34
C PHE A 134 -11.26 -4.53 -10.08
N VAL A 135 -11.78 -4.87 -8.90
CA VAL A 135 -11.88 -6.28 -8.48
C VAL A 135 -12.81 -7.12 -9.33
N PRO A 136 -13.97 -6.63 -9.82
CA PRO A 136 -14.81 -7.42 -10.72
C PRO A 136 -14.05 -7.92 -11.95
N GLY A 137 -13.29 -7.07 -12.61
CA GLY A 137 -12.45 -7.46 -13.75
C GLY A 137 -11.33 -8.43 -13.36
N MET A 138 -10.72 -8.29 -12.18
CA MET A 138 -9.77 -9.28 -11.66
C MET A 138 -10.43 -10.65 -11.47
N ALA A 139 -11.64 -10.68 -10.91
CA ALA A 139 -12.41 -11.90 -10.68
C ALA A 139 -12.79 -12.58 -12.00
N GLU A 140 -13.20 -11.84 -13.02
CA GLU A 140 -13.50 -12.36 -14.35
C GLU A 140 -12.26 -13.03 -15.00
N ARG A 141 -11.06 -12.48 -14.74
CA ARG A 141 -9.79 -13.05 -15.23
C ARG A 141 -9.26 -14.19 -14.35
N GLY A 142 -9.91 -14.49 -13.22
CA GLY A 142 -9.48 -15.53 -12.29
C GLY A 142 -8.16 -15.23 -11.56
N PHE A 143 -7.73 -13.97 -11.55
CA PHE A 143 -6.50 -13.52 -10.87
C PHE A 143 -6.63 -12.07 -10.42
N GLY A 144 -6.36 -11.85 -9.15
CA GLY A 144 -6.25 -10.51 -8.55
C GLY A 144 -5.50 -10.52 -7.23
N ARG A 145 -4.85 -9.41 -6.92
CA ARG A 145 -4.14 -9.21 -5.66
C ARG A 145 -4.44 -7.82 -5.11
N ILE A 146 -5.00 -7.77 -3.91
CA ILE A 146 -5.24 -6.52 -3.19
C ILE A 146 -4.31 -6.50 -1.99
N ILE A 147 -3.53 -5.45 -1.86
CA ILE A 147 -2.60 -5.24 -0.74
C ILE A 147 -2.92 -3.90 -0.11
N HIS A 148 -3.39 -3.90 1.13
CA HIS A 148 -3.60 -2.68 1.90
C HIS A 148 -2.41 -2.41 2.82
N VAL A 149 -1.96 -1.17 2.89
CA VAL A 149 -0.95 -0.74 3.86
C VAL A 149 -1.65 -0.13 5.07
N SER A 150 -1.68 -0.88 6.17
CA SER A 150 -2.26 -0.49 7.45
C SER A 150 -1.23 0.22 8.34
N SER A 151 -1.32 0.04 9.62
CA SER A 151 -0.43 0.61 10.64
C SER A 151 -0.55 -0.16 11.93
N GLN A 152 0.50 -0.18 12.75
CA GLN A 152 0.41 -0.64 14.14
C GLN A 152 -0.65 0.12 14.96
N GLN A 153 -1.05 1.31 14.53
CA GLN A 153 -2.11 2.09 15.17
C GLN A 153 -3.52 1.48 14.99
N ALA A 154 -3.68 0.48 14.13
CA ALA A 154 -4.88 -0.35 14.07
C ALA A 154 -4.99 -1.32 15.26
N HIS A 155 -3.88 -1.68 15.89
CA HIS A 155 -3.78 -2.72 16.93
C HIS A 155 -3.45 -2.18 18.31
N ARG A 156 -2.84 -1.00 18.39
CA ARG A 156 -2.37 -0.38 19.64
C ARG A 156 -2.70 1.09 19.69
N ALA A 157 -2.98 1.58 20.87
CA ALA A 157 -3.15 3.00 21.10
C ALA A 157 -1.80 3.73 21.04
N PHE A 158 -1.78 4.81 20.27
CA PHE A 158 -0.68 5.77 20.24
C PHE A 158 -1.22 7.16 20.55
N ALA A 159 -0.38 8.01 21.13
CA ALA A 159 -0.78 9.38 21.39
C ALA A 159 -1.26 10.07 20.11
N ARG A 160 -2.42 10.70 20.16
CA ARG A 160 -3.04 11.40 19.03
C ARG A 160 -3.28 10.51 17.80
N SER A 161 -3.58 9.22 18.00
CA SER A 161 -3.90 8.30 16.89
C SER A 161 -5.24 8.66 16.23
N GLY A 162 -6.27 8.94 17.04
CA GLY A 162 -7.56 9.48 16.60
C GLY A 162 -8.15 8.77 15.40
N ALA A 163 -8.61 9.56 14.41
CA ALA A 163 -9.19 9.07 13.16
C ALA A 163 -8.23 8.17 12.37
N TYR A 164 -6.92 8.40 12.44
CA TYR A 164 -5.94 7.59 11.71
C TYR A 164 -5.96 6.12 12.16
N GLY A 165 -5.87 5.86 13.47
CA GLY A 165 -5.93 4.49 14.00
C GLY A 165 -7.26 3.80 13.65
N VAL A 166 -8.39 4.52 13.78
CA VAL A 166 -9.71 4.01 13.40
C VAL A 166 -9.75 3.66 11.92
N SER A 167 -9.28 4.54 11.03
CA SER A 167 -9.26 4.29 9.59
C SER A 167 -8.43 3.07 9.22
N LYS A 168 -7.29 2.83 9.90
CA LYS A 168 -6.43 1.67 9.64
C LYS A 168 -7.02 0.37 10.18
N GLY A 169 -7.69 0.38 11.32
CA GLY A 169 -8.48 -0.77 11.81
C GLY A 169 -9.65 -1.11 10.89
N ALA A 170 -10.36 -0.09 10.40
CA ALA A 170 -11.44 -0.28 9.43
C ALA A 170 -10.93 -0.82 8.09
N LEU A 171 -9.74 -0.38 7.62
CA LEU A 171 -9.10 -0.89 6.41
C LEU A 171 -8.78 -2.39 6.51
N GLU A 172 -8.32 -2.86 7.66
CA GLU A 172 -8.09 -4.29 7.89
C GLU A 172 -9.39 -5.10 7.90
N SER A 173 -10.47 -4.52 8.43
CA SER A 173 -11.80 -5.14 8.36
C SER A 173 -12.31 -5.20 6.91
N LEU A 174 -12.10 -4.14 6.13
CA LEU A 174 -12.40 -4.11 4.70
C LEU A 174 -11.64 -5.20 3.95
N ALA A 175 -10.35 -5.40 4.27
CA ALA A 175 -9.54 -6.45 3.65
C ALA A 175 -10.12 -7.86 3.88
N ARG A 176 -10.59 -8.16 5.10
CA ARG A 176 -11.22 -9.45 5.40
C ARG A 176 -12.53 -9.64 4.62
N SER A 177 -13.35 -8.58 4.53
CA SER A 177 -14.59 -8.62 3.76
C SER A 177 -14.34 -8.81 2.26
N GLN A 178 -13.31 -8.15 1.72
CA GLN A 178 -12.90 -8.34 0.32
C GLN A 178 -12.33 -9.75 0.08
N ALA A 179 -11.57 -10.29 1.03
CA ALA A 179 -11.04 -11.64 0.94
C ALA A 179 -12.19 -12.69 0.93
N GLU A 180 -13.16 -12.55 1.82
CA GLU A 180 -14.33 -13.44 1.87
C GLU A 180 -15.10 -13.43 0.55
N ALA A 181 -15.40 -12.24 0.04
CA ALA A 181 -16.22 -12.09 -1.15
C ALA A 181 -15.50 -12.54 -2.45
N TRP A 182 -14.19 -12.33 -2.57
CA TRP A 182 -13.51 -12.43 -3.85
C TRP A 182 -12.50 -13.57 -3.98
N SER A 183 -12.09 -14.21 -2.86
CA SER A 183 -11.14 -15.32 -2.95
C SER A 183 -11.67 -16.54 -3.71
N PRO A 184 -12.97 -16.87 -3.69
CA PRO A 184 -13.52 -17.92 -4.55
C PRO A 184 -13.34 -17.65 -6.05
N HIS A 185 -13.09 -16.40 -6.43
CA HIS A 185 -12.88 -15.95 -7.81
C HIS A 185 -11.39 -15.71 -8.16
N GLY A 186 -10.46 -16.22 -7.34
CA GLY A 186 -9.02 -16.11 -7.59
C GLY A 186 -8.39 -14.76 -7.19
N VAL A 187 -9.12 -13.91 -6.46
CA VAL A 187 -8.62 -12.62 -5.96
C VAL A 187 -8.30 -12.71 -4.47
N THR A 188 -7.04 -12.54 -4.09
CA THR A 188 -6.65 -12.49 -2.67
C THR A 188 -6.56 -11.04 -2.17
N CYS A 189 -6.91 -10.83 -0.91
CA CYS A 189 -6.80 -9.52 -0.26
C CYS A 189 -6.08 -9.65 1.08
N ASN A 190 -4.96 -8.93 1.24
CA ASN A 190 -4.12 -9.00 2.43
C ASN A 190 -3.68 -7.59 2.87
N VAL A 191 -3.16 -7.53 4.07
CA VAL A 191 -2.71 -6.29 4.71
C VAL A 191 -1.24 -6.38 5.07
N LEU A 192 -0.48 -5.31 4.80
CA LEU A 192 0.84 -5.08 5.37
C LEU A 192 0.74 -4.08 6.52
N VAL A 193 1.30 -4.42 7.67
CA VAL A 193 1.37 -3.55 8.85
C VAL A 193 2.81 -3.12 9.07
N PRO A 194 3.16 -1.88 8.71
CA PRO A 194 4.51 -1.35 8.91
C PRO A 194 4.82 -1.08 10.38
N GLY A 195 6.08 -1.28 10.76
CA GLY A 195 6.70 -0.59 11.87
C GLY A 195 6.88 0.90 11.60
N PHE A 196 7.68 1.58 12.43
CA PHE A 196 8.04 2.96 12.14
C PHE A 196 9.06 3.00 10.98
N VAL A 197 8.72 3.74 9.94
CA VAL A 197 9.56 4.02 8.77
C VAL A 197 9.56 5.53 8.57
N PRO A 198 10.72 6.21 8.65
CA PRO A 198 10.80 7.65 8.37
C PRO A 198 10.36 7.95 6.93
N THR A 199 9.24 8.67 6.80
CA THR A 199 8.63 9.02 5.50
C THR A 199 8.02 10.42 5.57
N PRO A 200 7.68 11.04 4.43
CA PRO A 200 6.96 12.32 4.43
C PRO A 200 5.64 12.28 5.21
N LEU A 201 4.96 11.13 5.28
CA LEU A 201 3.71 10.97 6.03
C LEU A 201 3.89 11.23 7.55
N ASN A 202 5.06 10.95 8.08
CA ASN A 202 5.39 11.10 9.50
C ASN A 202 6.59 12.03 9.75
N ALA A 203 6.83 12.99 8.84
CA ALA A 203 7.98 13.90 8.87
C ALA A 203 8.17 14.61 10.22
N ARG A 204 7.07 15.00 10.89
CA ARG A 204 7.12 15.62 12.22
C ARG A 204 7.78 14.70 13.27
N MET A 205 7.50 13.40 13.24
CA MET A 205 8.11 12.43 14.15
C MET A 205 9.52 12.09 13.71
N ALA A 206 9.72 11.96 12.40
CA ALA A 206 11.03 11.67 11.81
C ALA A 206 12.06 12.79 12.02
N SER A 207 11.62 14.02 12.30
CA SER A 207 12.52 15.15 12.61
C SER A 207 12.97 15.20 14.09
N ASP A 208 12.50 14.30 14.94
CA ASP A 208 12.88 14.20 16.35
C ASP A 208 13.81 12.98 16.55
N PRO A 209 15.14 13.18 16.66
CA PRO A 209 16.10 12.09 16.77
C PRO A 209 15.90 11.21 18.02
N GLU A 210 15.42 11.78 19.14
CA GLU A 210 15.19 11.02 20.37
C GLU A 210 14.01 10.07 20.19
N GLN A 211 12.91 10.54 19.56
CA GLN A 211 11.77 9.69 19.24
C GLN A 211 12.14 8.61 18.22
N VAL A 212 12.92 8.95 17.20
CA VAL A 212 13.41 7.99 16.18
C VAL A 212 14.25 6.90 16.84
N SER A 213 15.18 7.26 17.74
CA SER A 213 15.99 6.29 18.50
C SER A 213 15.12 5.41 19.41
N ALA A 214 14.22 6.01 20.19
CA ALA A 214 13.34 5.27 21.09
C ALA A 214 12.41 4.28 20.35
N LEU A 215 12.01 4.58 19.13
CA LEU A 215 11.24 3.66 18.29
C LEU A 215 12.09 2.52 17.74
N ALA A 216 13.35 2.77 17.39
CA ALA A 216 14.30 1.75 16.97
C ALA A 216 14.57 0.74 18.11
N ASP A 217 14.81 1.24 19.33
CA ASP A 217 15.09 0.44 20.54
C ASP A 217 13.91 -0.48 20.92
N ARG A 218 12.70 -0.17 20.47
CA ARG A 218 11.52 -1.01 20.67
C ARG A 218 11.36 -2.11 19.65
N THR A 219 12.19 -2.16 18.63
CA THR A 219 12.17 -3.28 17.67
C THR A 219 13.14 -4.37 18.09
N LEU A 220 12.78 -5.63 17.85
CA LEU A 220 13.71 -6.76 18.11
C LEU A 220 14.92 -6.73 17.19
N VAL A 221 14.81 -6.13 16.01
CA VAL A 221 15.93 -5.99 15.06
C VAL A 221 16.80 -4.76 15.33
N GLY A 222 16.46 -3.91 16.31
CA GLY A 222 17.28 -2.80 16.79
C GLY A 222 17.37 -1.61 15.82
N ARG A 223 16.45 -1.47 14.87
CA ARG A 223 16.40 -0.34 13.92
C ARG A 223 15.00 -0.04 13.45
N ASN A 224 14.78 1.18 12.99
CA ASN A 224 13.58 1.54 12.26
C ASN A 224 13.57 0.89 10.87
N GLY A 225 12.38 0.74 10.30
CA GLY A 225 12.22 0.22 8.96
C GLY A 225 12.66 1.21 7.87
N LEU A 226 12.95 0.66 6.71
CA LEU A 226 13.22 1.36 5.46
C LEU A 226 12.14 0.99 4.43
N PRO A 227 11.86 1.82 3.41
CA PRO A 227 10.93 1.48 2.34
C PRO A 227 11.23 0.13 1.67
N GLU A 228 12.50 -0.22 1.53
CA GLU A 228 12.99 -1.45 0.90
C GLU A 228 12.68 -2.71 1.72
N ASP A 229 12.47 -2.60 3.02
CA ASP A 229 12.08 -3.74 3.88
C ASP A 229 10.72 -4.34 3.48
N PHE A 230 9.90 -3.59 2.75
CA PHE A 230 8.58 -4.05 2.28
C PHE A 230 8.63 -4.77 0.93
N ALA A 231 9.74 -4.70 0.21
CA ALA A 231 9.88 -5.25 -1.13
C ALA A 231 9.54 -6.75 -1.19
N GLY A 232 10.17 -7.56 -0.34
CA GLY A 232 9.95 -9.00 -0.31
C GLY A 232 8.50 -9.38 0.01
N ALA A 233 7.91 -8.74 1.02
CA ALA A 233 6.52 -8.98 1.43
C ALA A 233 5.53 -8.56 0.34
N ALA A 234 5.76 -7.43 -0.33
CA ALA A 234 4.90 -6.94 -1.39
C ALA A 234 4.94 -7.86 -2.63
N VAL A 235 6.14 -8.27 -3.09
CA VAL A 235 6.29 -9.21 -4.21
C VAL A 235 5.68 -10.56 -3.88
N PHE A 236 5.88 -11.09 -2.66
CA PHE A 236 5.23 -12.31 -2.18
C PHE A 236 3.70 -12.21 -2.28
N LEU A 237 3.10 -11.16 -1.72
CA LEU A 237 1.65 -10.99 -1.72
C LEU A 237 1.07 -10.68 -3.11
N ALA A 238 1.86 -10.09 -4.00
CA ALA A 238 1.47 -9.79 -5.38
C ALA A 238 1.58 -11.01 -6.32
N GLY A 239 2.42 -11.98 -6.00
CA GLY A 239 2.75 -13.12 -6.84
C GLY A 239 1.88 -14.35 -6.66
N ARG A 240 2.29 -15.43 -7.32
CA ARG A 240 1.69 -16.77 -7.17
C ARG A 240 2.08 -17.45 -5.85
N ALA A 241 3.21 -17.05 -5.26
CA ALA A 241 3.71 -17.60 -4.01
C ALA A 241 2.72 -17.45 -2.85
N SER A 242 1.81 -16.48 -2.91
CA SER A 242 0.76 -16.22 -1.92
C SER A 242 -0.63 -16.67 -2.33
N ALA A 243 -0.76 -17.59 -3.32
CA ALA A 243 -2.07 -17.98 -3.85
C ALA A 243 -3.04 -18.56 -2.79
N TYR A 244 -2.51 -19.07 -1.68
CA TYR A 244 -3.31 -19.60 -0.55
C TYR A 244 -3.30 -18.69 0.68
N VAL A 245 -2.86 -17.42 0.51
CA VAL A 245 -2.81 -16.40 1.57
C VAL A 245 -3.82 -15.32 1.25
N THR A 246 -4.90 -15.24 2.03
CA THR A 246 -5.94 -14.23 1.87
C THR A 246 -6.56 -13.87 3.23
N GLY A 247 -7.04 -12.64 3.38
CA GLY A 247 -7.61 -12.12 4.62
C GLY A 247 -6.59 -11.93 5.75
N GLN A 248 -5.29 -12.03 5.46
CA GLN A 248 -4.24 -12.01 6.47
C GLN A 248 -3.67 -10.60 6.68
N THR A 249 -3.20 -10.40 7.90
CA THR A 249 -2.45 -9.20 8.31
C THR A 249 -1.00 -9.61 8.58
N LEU A 250 -0.09 -9.12 7.75
CA LEU A 250 1.34 -9.40 7.83
C LEU A 250 2.08 -8.19 8.42
N PHE A 251 2.67 -8.36 9.59
CA PHE A 251 3.50 -7.34 10.22
C PHE A 251 4.91 -7.34 9.59
N VAL A 252 5.35 -6.16 9.17
CA VAL A 252 6.71 -5.88 8.67
C VAL A 252 7.25 -4.74 9.53
N ASP A 253 7.62 -5.06 10.75
CA ASP A 253 7.80 -4.07 11.83
C ASP A 253 9.05 -4.31 12.71
N GLY A 254 9.92 -5.21 12.28
CA GLY A 254 11.14 -5.54 13.04
C GLY A 254 10.86 -6.16 14.42
N GLY A 255 9.67 -6.74 14.63
CA GLY A 255 9.27 -7.34 15.91
C GLY A 255 8.71 -6.34 16.92
N PHE A 256 8.44 -5.10 16.53
CA PHE A 256 7.85 -4.09 17.41
C PHE A 256 6.50 -4.53 18.01
N SER A 257 5.68 -5.26 17.27
CA SER A 257 4.34 -5.68 17.71
C SER A 257 4.37 -6.80 18.76
N VAL A 258 5.46 -7.55 18.87
CA VAL A 258 5.61 -8.71 19.76
C VAL A 258 6.55 -8.46 20.95
N HIS A 259 7.05 -7.24 21.07
CA HIS A 259 7.92 -6.78 22.16
C HIS A 259 7.24 -5.79 23.10
#